data_cc9f55c722b021309b93ec44138b9b75
#
_entry.id   cc9f55c722b021309b93ec44138b9b75
#
_cell.length_a   1.000
_cell.length_b   1.000
_cell.length_c   1.000
_cell.angle_alpha   90.00
_cell.angle_beta   90.00
_cell.angle_gamma   90.00
#
_symmetry.space_group_name_H-M   'P 1'
#
loop_
_entity.id
_entity.type
_entity.pdbx_description
1 polymer ?
#
loop_
_entity_poly.entity_id
_entity_poly.type
_entity_poly.pdbx_seq_one_letter_code
_entity_poly.pdbx_strand_id
1 'polypeptide(L)'
;MNKIHEMKINFSILIIVLTLLIGLNKTSNAQVWSKSFTAGSVDLNGKLLGGSEVLQLIGHKNKLFASIGYWQDENNIWYGGNDFSIGWGQIIRLDKSYGQWQEDFTLGNNFLRPEILKQVIFTKDASGNPLPEPDTLLLAAAYSPNYITGTVSASSFTRNDANGTWDENKIYQGSLPAGESYSIRDIQIYSDQITGIERIYISVGTKGIFIGKYSAATPGKISWVPTPEIGPLSIRPLGITNANNALYFSSGYELYRRIDGVSSSFTIAHDFSDLNTNINSAVGGIRGLTTITNPNDNNEALLLMWCPNGQSQGLIYRLEPDGNGGFNRFFESKISLLVEDYLPGSNVSYLLGAYNGFYEYTDPISSETIHLIGFEANINGGGYPTWNGYYKGAIYAKRHSNMEYSLEEINGVIGINDMALVANRCYVKSPFENENAIYFGGFDPNSNSSTNMAWVFKKDYQLSSTENFQKHITKELVYPNPNTGVFFIDPKIPLNTIKKVQVLNLSGQLIYEVTTPKQHQINTEEMLSGAYI
;
A
#
# COMPACT_ATOMS: atom_id res chain seq x y z
N MET A 1 -49.56 -4.18 -53.10
CA MET A 1 -48.61 -3.18 -52.59
C MET A 1 -48.38 -3.22 -51.07
N ASN A 2 -49.23 -3.84 -50.26
CA ASN A 2 -49.15 -3.81 -48.79
C ASN A 2 -48.19 -4.89 -48.16
N LYS A 3 -47.83 -5.96 -48.87
CA LYS A 3 -46.95 -7.02 -48.32
C LYS A 3 -45.44 -6.63 -48.27
N ILE A 4 -45.01 -5.70 -49.12
CA ILE A 4 -43.58 -5.30 -49.15
C ILE A 4 -43.27 -4.28 -48.03
N HIS A 5 -44.26 -3.55 -47.53
CA HIS A 5 -44.09 -2.57 -46.47
C HIS A 5 -43.91 -3.24 -45.08
N GLU A 6 -44.68 -4.32 -44.81
CA GLU A 6 -44.55 -5.06 -43.53
C GLU A 6 -43.23 -5.81 -43.41
N MET A 7 -42.70 -6.33 -44.51
CA MET A 7 -41.42 -7.02 -44.52
C MET A 7 -40.23 -6.08 -44.27
N LYS A 8 -40.30 -4.82 -44.72
CA LYS A 8 -39.28 -3.79 -44.46
C LYS A 8 -39.23 -3.31 -43.00
N ILE A 9 -40.40 -3.20 -42.36
CA ILE A 9 -40.51 -2.76 -40.96
C ILE A 9 -39.95 -3.88 -40.03
N ASN A 10 -40.26 -5.14 -40.29
CA ASN A 10 -39.72 -6.27 -39.50
C ASN A 10 -38.20 -6.41 -39.65
N PHE A 11 -37.63 -6.11 -40.81
CA PHE A 11 -36.19 -6.18 -41.03
C PHE A 11 -35.44 -5.05 -40.31
N SER A 12 -36.03 -3.83 -40.29
CA SER A 12 -35.48 -2.68 -39.58
C SER A 12 -35.53 -2.88 -38.06
N ILE A 13 -36.58 -3.48 -37.51
CA ILE A 13 -36.68 -3.80 -36.07
C ILE A 13 -35.68 -4.90 -35.70
N LEU A 14 -35.49 -5.90 -36.57
CA LEU A 14 -34.50 -6.96 -36.34
C LEU A 14 -33.06 -6.39 -36.31
N ILE A 15 -32.73 -5.44 -37.20
CA ILE A 15 -31.38 -4.80 -37.20
C ILE A 15 -31.19 -3.94 -35.95
N ILE A 16 -32.24 -3.20 -35.51
CA ILE A 16 -32.17 -2.39 -34.29
C ILE A 16 -32.01 -3.28 -33.04
N VAL A 17 -32.73 -4.39 -32.95
CA VAL A 17 -32.58 -5.37 -31.84
C VAL A 17 -31.22 -6.05 -31.87
N LEU A 18 -30.70 -6.41 -33.05
CA LEU A 18 -29.36 -6.98 -33.19
C LEU A 18 -28.25 -5.96 -32.86
N THR A 19 -28.41 -4.68 -33.23
CA THR A 19 -27.46 -3.61 -32.88
C THR A 19 -27.52 -3.27 -31.40
N LEU A 20 -28.69 -3.32 -30.76
CA LEU A 20 -28.82 -3.18 -29.30
C LEU A 20 -28.20 -4.38 -28.55
N LEU A 21 -28.35 -5.60 -29.06
CA LEU A 21 -27.73 -6.80 -28.47
C LEU A 21 -26.21 -6.82 -28.63
N ILE A 22 -25.68 -6.28 -29.72
CA ILE A 22 -24.22 -6.13 -29.91
C ILE A 22 -23.65 -4.97 -29.07
N GLY A 23 -24.46 -3.91 -28.81
CA GLY A 23 -24.06 -2.78 -27.96
C GLY A 23 -24.06 -3.07 -26.46
N LEU A 24 -24.68 -4.18 -26.02
CA LEU A 24 -24.78 -4.54 -24.59
C LEU A 24 -23.68 -5.50 -24.11
N ASN A 25 -22.84 -6.00 -24.99
CA ASN A 25 -21.65 -6.76 -24.59
C ASN A 25 -20.48 -5.83 -24.23
N LYS A 26 -20.70 -4.87 -23.33
CA LYS A 26 -19.60 -4.41 -22.47
C LYS A 26 -19.34 -5.59 -21.52
N THR A 27 -18.34 -6.38 -21.83
CA THR A 27 -17.76 -7.30 -20.86
C THR A 27 -17.38 -6.46 -19.63
N SER A 28 -18.20 -6.49 -18.59
CA SER A 28 -17.82 -5.90 -17.32
C SER A 28 -16.69 -6.76 -16.79
N ASN A 29 -15.46 -6.26 -16.87
CA ASN A 29 -14.34 -6.87 -16.17
C ASN A 29 -14.69 -6.84 -14.69
N ALA A 30 -15.08 -7.96 -14.12
CA ALA A 30 -15.45 -8.05 -12.73
C ALA A 30 -14.17 -7.89 -11.89
N GLN A 31 -14.12 -6.82 -11.11
CA GLN A 31 -13.10 -6.64 -10.09
C GLN A 31 -13.60 -7.35 -8.84
N VAL A 32 -12.80 -8.27 -8.31
CA VAL A 32 -13.16 -9.03 -7.12
C VAL A 32 -12.27 -8.60 -5.98
N TRP A 33 -12.88 -8.08 -4.92
CA TRP A 33 -12.20 -7.76 -3.69
C TRP A 33 -12.25 -8.94 -2.72
N SER A 34 -11.14 -9.24 -2.08
CA SER A 34 -11.06 -10.25 -1.05
C SER A 34 -10.16 -9.79 0.10
N LYS A 35 -10.54 -10.19 1.32
CA LYS A 35 -9.72 -9.95 2.49
C LYS A 35 -8.57 -10.94 2.52
N SER A 36 -7.34 -10.47 2.46
CA SER A 36 -6.13 -11.28 2.50
C SER A 36 -5.60 -11.49 3.92
N PHE A 37 -5.68 -10.44 4.77
CA PHE A 37 -5.20 -10.47 6.14
C PHE A 37 -6.08 -9.64 7.06
N THR A 38 -6.20 -10.10 8.30
CA THR A 38 -6.74 -9.32 9.43
C THR A 38 -5.88 -9.64 10.65
N ALA A 39 -5.41 -8.62 11.33
CA ALA A 39 -4.69 -8.79 12.60
C ALA A 39 -5.53 -9.54 13.64
N GLY A 40 -4.86 -10.23 14.57
CA GLY A 40 -5.50 -11.14 15.51
C GLY A 40 -5.64 -12.58 15.02
N SER A 41 -5.24 -12.86 13.79
CA SER A 41 -5.13 -14.24 13.26
C SER A 41 -3.89 -14.95 13.80
N VAL A 42 -3.87 -16.27 13.68
CA VAL A 42 -2.75 -17.12 14.09
C VAL A 42 -2.19 -17.79 12.84
N ASP A 43 -0.86 -17.84 12.72
CA ASP A 43 -0.17 -18.50 11.62
C ASP A 43 -0.15 -20.04 11.78
N LEU A 44 0.44 -20.74 10.79
CA LEU A 44 0.55 -22.21 10.80
C LEU A 44 1.40 -22.76 11.96
N ASN A 45 2.25 -21.93 12.56
CA ASN A 45 3.12 -22.28 13.68
C ASN A 45 2.51 -21.89 15.04
N GLY A 46 1.28 -21.40 15.07
CA GLY A 46 0.60 -20.94 16.28
C GLY A 46 1.03 -19.53 16.74
N LYS A 47 1.72 -18.77 15.90
CA LYS A 47 2.14 -17.39 16.21
C LYS A 47 1.00 -16.41 15.96
N LEU A 48 0.73 -15.54 16.92
CA LEU A 48 -0.22 -14.44 16.76
C LEU A 48 0.34 -13.40 15.79
N LEU A 49 -0.42 -13.11 14.76
CA LEU A 49 -0.18 -12.02 13.82
C LEU A 49 -1.07 -10.85 14.24
N GLY A 50 -0.54 -9.99 15.11
CA GLY A 50 -1.25 -8.84 15.67
C GLY A 50 -0.87 -7.54 15.00
N GLY A 51 -1.44 -6.45 15.50
CA GLY A 51 -1.05 -5.09 15.13
C GLY A 51 -2.22 -4.17 14.84
N SER A 52 -2.03 -2.89 15.12
CA SER A 52 -3.03 -1.86 14.93
C SER A 52 -2.98 -1.23 13.52
N GLU A 53 -1.90 -1.45 12.76
CA GLU A 53 -1.72 -0.83 11.45
C GLU A 53 -0.81 -1.66 10.52
N VAL A 54 -1.12 -1.68 9.22
CA VAL A 54 -0.17 -2.07 8.15
C VAL A 54 0.50 -0.81 7.62
N LEU A 55 1.83 -0.75 7.68
CA LEU A 55 2.59 0.43 7.26
C LEU A 55 3.08 0.32 5.82
N GLN A 56 3.58 -0.86 5.45
CA GLN A 56 4.19 -1.12 4.14
C GLN A 56 3.77 -2.48 3.61
N LEU A 57 3.67 -2.58 2.30
CA LEU A 57 3.57 -3.82 1.54
C LEU A 57 4.67 -3.85 0.49
N ILE A 58 5.33 -4.98 0.32
CA ILE A 58 6.39 -5.14 -0.69
C ILE A 58 6.43 -6.56 -1.24
N GLY A 59 6.57 -6.68 -2.55
CA GLY A 59 6.92 -7.94 -3.20
C GLY A 59 8.42 -8.16 -3.18
N HIS A 60 8.90 -9.33 -2.78
CA HIS A 60 10.31 -9.70 -2.80
C HIS A 60 10.47 -11.19 -3.08
N LYS A 61 11.23 -11.55 -4.12
CA LYS A 61 11.51 -12.95 -4.53
C LYS A 61 10.24 -13.81 -4.57
N ASN A 62 9.23 -13.35 -5.31
CA ASN A 62 7.93 -14.01 -5.48
C ASN A 62 7.16 -14.26 -4.18
N LYS A 63 7.40 -13.45 -3.16
CA LYS A 63 6.67 -13.45 -1.89
C LYS A 63 6.18 -12.05 -1.59
N LEU A 64 5.07 -11.96 -0.86
CA LEU A 64 4.53 -10.71 -0.37
C LEU A 64 4.87 -10.54 1.10
N PHE A 65 5.39 -9.37 1.46
CA PHE A 65 5.70 -9.01 2.83
C PHE A 65 4.88 -7.80 3.26
N ALA A 66 4.51 -7.77 4.54
CA ALA A 66 3.85 -6.63 5.17
C ALA A 66 4.53 -6.27 6.48
N SER A 67 4.71 -4.98 6.74
CA SER A 67 5.12 -4.49 8.06
C SER A 67 3.90 -4.10 8.88
N ILE A 68 3.82 -4.59 10.11
CA ILE A 68 2.70 -4.38 11.03
C ILE A 68 3.22 -3.74 12.31
N GLY A 69 2.51 -2.71 12.78
CA GLY A 69 2.88 -1.96 13.98
C GLY A 69 1.76 -1.83 14.98
N TYR A 70 2.11 -1.36 16.19
CA TYR A 70 1.20 -1.17 17.33
C TYR A 70 1.06 0.31 17.73
N TRP A 71 1.36 1.23 16.83
CA TRP A 71 1.31 2.66 17.15
C TRP A 71 -0.07 3.16 17.55
N GLN A 72 -1.13 2.66 16.91
CA GLN A 72 -2.50 3.07 17.16
C GLN A 72 -3.15 2.36 18.39
N ASP A 73 -2.37 1.59 19.14
CA ASP A 73 -2.84 0.93 20.35
C ASP A 73 -2.84 1.89 21.53
N GLU A 74 -3.93 1.96 22.29
CA GLU A 74 -4.02 2.82 23.48
C GLU A 74 -3.02 2.43 24.59
N ASN A 75 -2.63 1.14 24.63
CA ASN A 75 -1.61 0.64 25.55
C ASN A 75 -0.19 0.95 25.10
N ASN A 76 -0.04 1.60 23.94
CA ASN A 76 1.24 2.03 23.45
C ASN A 76 1.93 2.95 24.46
N ILE A 77 3.13 2.56 24.89
CA ILE A 77 3.96 3.33 25.84
C ILE A 77 4.24 4.76 25.39
N TRP A 78 4.15 5.06 24.11
CA TRP A 78 4.31 6.39 23.53
C TRP A 78 3.16 7.34 23.83
N TYR A 79 1.97 6.77 24.10
CA TYR A 79 0.79 7.53 24.53
C TYR A 79 0.61 7.53 26.05
N GLY A 80 1.64 7.07 26.81
CA GLY A 80 1.58 6.98 28.25
C GLY A 80 0.94 5.70 28.76
N GLY A 81 0.71 4.72 27.89
CA GLY A 81 0.31 3.37 28.28
C GLY A 81 1.40 2.66 29.09
N ASN A 82 1.03 1.72 29.92
CA ASN A 82 1.94 0.97 30.78
C ASN A 82 1.96 -0.53 30.47
N ASP A 83 1.29 -0.96 29.41
CA ASP A 83 1.20 -2.37 29.06
C ASP A 83 2.36 -2.79 28.15
N PHE A 84 3.40 -3.35 28.76
CA PHE A 84 4.52 -3.95 28.04
C PHE A 84 4.20 -5.34 27.48
N SER A 85 2.98 -5.85 27.67
CA SER A 85 2.51 -7.12 27.12
C SER A 85 1.98 -6.99 25.69
N ILE A 86 1.76 -5.76 25.18
CA ILE A 86 1.46 -5.56 23.75
C ILE A 86 2.59 -6.13 22.89
N GLY A 87 2.22 -6.65 21.74
CA GLY A 87 3.20 -7.20 20.80
C GLY A 87 4.17 -6.13 20.29
N TRP A 88 5.32 -6.59 19.82
CA TRP A 88 6.24 -5.74 19.08
C TRP A 88 5.92 -5.77 17.59
N GLY A 89 6.41 -4.78 16.86
CA GLY A 89 6.23 -4.71 15.42
C GLY A 89 6.66 -5.99 14.72
N GLN A 90 5.88 -6.43 13.75
CA GLN A 90 6.11 -7.67 13.02
C GLN A 90 6.30 -7.41 11.53
N ILE A 91 7.07 -8.28 10.89
CA ILE A 91 7.08 -8.47 9.45
C ILE A 91 6.44 -9.81 9.20
N ILE A 92 5.34 -9.80 8.46
CA ILE A 92 4.63 -11.00 8.06
C ILE A 92 4.82 -11.27 6.57
N ARG A 93 4.71 -12.53 6.19
CA ARG A 93 4.97 -13.01 4.83
C ARG A 93 3.84 -13.86 4.31
N LEU A 94 3.52 -13.68 3.05
CA LEU A 94 2.65 -14.54 2.27
C LEU A 94 3.47 -15.18 1.14
N ASP A 95 3.55 -16.51 1.13
CA ASP A 95 4.36 -17.26 0.16
C ASP A 95 3.60 -17.58 -1.13
N LYS A 96 2.28 -17.53 -1.12
CA LYS A 96 1.39 -17.83 -2.26
C LYS A 96 0.14 -16.97 -2.17
N SER A 97 -0.44 -16.60 -3.30
CA SER A 97 -1.63 -15.75 -3.42
C SER A 97 -2.79 -16.12 -2.47
N TYR A 98 -3.12 -17.40 -2.40
CA TYR A 98 -4.20 -17.93 -1.55
C TYR A 98 -3.64 -18.67 -0.32
N GLY A 99 -2.42 -18.36 0.05
CA GLY A 99 -1.76 -18.92 1.25
C GLY A 99 -2.25 -18.28 2.54
N GLN A 100 -1.72 -18.77 3.63
CA GLN A 100 -1.86 -18.16 4.94
C GLN A 100 -0.64 -17.28 5.23
N TRP A 101 -0.87 -16.08 5.75
CA TRP A 101 0.18 -15.21 6.25
C TRP A 101 0.91 -15.88 7.41
N GLN A 102 2.21 -15.67 7.48
CA GLN A 102 3.10 -16.23 8.51
C GLN A 102 3.99 -15.15 9.09
N GLU A 103 4.37 -15.28 10.34
CA GLU A 103 5.44 -14.46 10.89
C GLU A 103 6.75 -14.77 10.14
N ASP A 104 7.38 -13.73 9.61
CA ASP A 104 8.75 -13.81 9.08
C ASP A 104 9.77 -13.27 10.10
N PHE A 105 9.35 -12.23 10.85
CA PHE A 105 10.17 -11.63 11.89
C PHE A 105 9.34 -10.82 12.89
N THR A 106 9.63 -10.93 14.16
CA THR A 106 9.13 -10.02 15.21
C THR A 106 10.28 -9.19 15.74
N LEU A 107 10.13 -7.86 15.65
CA LEU A 107 11.08 -6.93 16.26
C LEU A 107 10.98 -7.05 17.78
N GLY A 108 12.11 -7.10 18.47
CA GLY A 108 12.15 -7.09 19.93
C GLY A 108 12.45 -5.70 20.49
N ASN A 109 12.69 -5.64 21.80
CA ASN A 109 13.30 -4.48 22.47
C ASN A 109 12.61 -3.13 22.23
N ASN A 110 11.30 -3.07 22.41
CA ASN A 110 10.50 -1.84 22.30
C ASN A 110 10.37 -1.26 20.88
N PHE A 111 10.64 -2.02 19.84
CA PHE A 111 10.31 -1.62 18.48
C PHE A 111 8.83 -1.82 18.20
N LEU A 112 8.03 -0.77 18.35
CA LEU A 112 6.58 -0.84 18.17
C LEU A 112 6.14 -1.08 16.73
N ARG A 113 6.97 -0.70 15.76
CA ARG A 113 6.64 -0.86 14.34
C ARG A 113 7.86 -0.81 13.44
N PRO A 114 7.91 -1.64 12.39
CA PRO A 114 8.84 -1.48 11.28
C PRO A 114 8.27 -0.40 10.35
N GLU A 115 8.76 0.84 10.47
CA GLU A 115 8.22 1.99 9.75
C GLU A 115 8.57 1.97 8.26
N ILE A 116 9.69 1.34 7.92
CA ILE A 116 10.15 1.08 6.56
C ILE A 116 10.17 -0.42 6.31
N LEU A 117 9.73 -0.81 5.12
CA LEU A 117 9.94 -2.12 4.53
C LEU A 117 10.06 -1.91 3.02
N LYS A 118 11.30 -1.93 2.51
CA LYS A 118 11.62 -1.65 1.11
C LYS A 118 12.65 -2.63 0.55
N GLN A 119 12.60 -2.85 -0.75
CA GLN A 119 13.75 -3.37 -1.48
C GLN A 119 14.75 -2.25 -1.72
N VAL A 120 16.02 -2.54 -1.46
CA VAL A 120 17.14 -1.67 -1.79
C VAL A 120 18.10 -2.45 -2.68
N ILE A 121 18.57 -1.83 -3.75
CA ILE A 121 19.43 -2.48 -4.74
C ILE A 121 20.76 -1.74 -4.76
N PHE A 122 21.82 -2.43 -4.33
CA PHE A 122 23.17 -1.92 -4.46
C PHE A 122 23.79 -2.43 -5.75
N THR A 123 24.38 -1.52 -6.51
CA THR A 123 25.12 -1.81 -7.75
C THR A 123 26.63 -1.63 -7.59
N LYS A 124 27.05 -0.97 -6.50
CA LYS A 124 28.45 -0.65 -6.21
C LYS A 124 28.84 -1.01 -4.77
N ASP A 125 30.12 -1.27 -4.58
CA ASP A 125 30.72 -1.43 -3.24
C ASP A 125 30.90 -0.08 -2.50
N ALA A 126 31.42 -0.13 -1.28
CA ALA A 126 31.66 1.06 -0.46
C ALA A 126 32.67 2.07 -1.06
N SER A 127 33.47 1.65 -2.03
CA SER A 127 34.48 2.45 -2.74
C SER A 127 33.98 3.00 -4.05
N GLY A 128 32.75 2.61 -4.49
CA GLY A 128 32.16 3.02 -5.76
C GLY A 128 32.48 2.10 -6.94
N ASN A 129 33.12 0.94 -6.70
CA ASN A 129 33.36 -0.05 -7.74
C ASN A 129 32.08 -0.84 -8.02
N PRO A 130 31.76 -1.16 -9.29
CA PRO A 130 30.63 -2.00 -9.65
C PRO A 130 30.69 -3.36 -8.93
N LEU A 131 29.57 -3.82 -8.41
CA LEU A 131 29.43 -5.21 -7.95
C LEU A 131 29.38 -6.14 -9.16
N PRO A 132 29.82 -7.40 -9.03
CA PRO A 132 29.69 -8.40 -10.12
C PRO A 132 28.25 -8.58 -10.58
N GLU A 133 27.32 -8.58 -9.61
CA GLU A 133 25.86 -8.57 -9.81
C GLU A 133 25.23 -7.60 -8.80
N PRO A 134 24.17 -6.90 -9.16
CA PRO A 134 23.44 -6.07 -8.22
C PRO A 134 22.92 -6.89 -7.02
N ASP A 135 23.11 -6.40 -5.82
CA ASP A 135 22.62 -7.07 -4.60
C ASP A 135 21.29 -6.43 -4.15
N THR A 136 20.22 -7.22 -4.24
CA THR A 136 18.87 -6.80 -3.86
C THR A 136 18.56 -7.27 -2.45
N LEU A 137 18.43 -6.34 -1.53
CA LEU A 137 18.16 -6.59 -0.12
C LEU A 137 16.72 -6.22 0.23
N LEU A 138 16.05 -7.05 1.05
CA LEU A 138 14.82 -6.66 1.74
C LEU A 138 15.20 -6.05 3.08
N LEU A 139 14.88 -4.77 3.24
CA LEU A 139 15.26 -3.96 4.38
C LEU A 139 14.04 -3.43 5.11
N ALA A 140 14.01 -3.61 6.42
CA ALA A 140 13.13 -2.92 7.33
C ALA A 140 13.91 -1.92 8.18
N ALA A 141 13.24 -0.88 8.70
CA ALA A 141 13.83 0.03 9.65
C ALA A 141 12.80 0.48 10.68
N ALA A 142 13.27 0.63 11.93
CA ALA A 142 12.44 0.99 13.06
C ALA A 142 13.24 1.77 14.09
N TYR A 143 12.53 2.45 15.00
CA TYR A 143 13.15 3.09 16.15
C TYR A 143 12.55 2.57 17.47
N SER A 144 13.37 2.61 18.50
CA SER A 144 13.04 2.08 19.83
C SER A 144 13.46 3.06 20.91
N PRO A 145 12.53 3.66 21.66
CA PRO A 145 12.86 4.41 22.86
C PRO A 145 13.01 3.47 24.04
N ASN A 146 13.87 3.85 24.95
CA ASN A 146 13.99 3.23 26.26
C ASN A 146 13.82 4.31 27.35
N TYR A 147 12.62 4.38 27.91
CA TYR A 147 12.30 5.38 28.93
C TYR A 147 12.98 5.12 30.27
N ILE A 148 13.41 3.88 30.55
CA ILE A 148 14.15 3.54 31.78
C ILE A 148 15.55 4.13 31.75
N THR A 149 16.23 4.03 30.62
CA THR A 149 17.61 4.55 30.46
C THR A 149 17.64 5.96 29.87
N GLY A 150 16.51 6.52 29.45
CA GLY A 150 16.45 7.80 28.75
C GLY A 150 17.18 7.80 27.40
N THR A 151 17.19 6.66 26.71
CA THR A 151 17.88 6.50 25.43
C THR A 151 16.93 6.13 24.30
N VAL A 152 17.33 6.41 23.07
CA VAL A 152 16.64 5.99 21.85
C VAL A 152 17.63 5.37 20.87
N SER A 153 17.19 4.35 20.15
CA SER A 153 17.95 3.78 19.03
C SER A 153 17.08 3.70 17.78
N ALA A 154 17.73 3.87 16.64
CA ALA A 154 17.17 3.58 15.33
C ALA A 154 18.00 2.47 14.69
N SER A 155 17.34 1.45 14.16
CA SER A 155 17.98 0.29 13.58
C SER A 155 17.39 -0.06 12.22
N SER A 156 18.23 -0.59 11.34
CA SER A 156 17.82 -1.33 10.15
C SER A 156 17.90 -2.82 10.40
N PHE A 157 17.02 -3.56 9.74
CA PHE A 157 16.95 -5.01 9.77
C PHE A 157 16.97 -5.49 8.32
N THR A 158 17.94 -6.30 7.96
CA THR A 158 18.08 -6.83 6.60
C THR A 158 17.82 -8.31 6.60
N ARG A 159 16.97 -8.76 5.69
CA ARG A 159 16.63 -10.17 5.54
C ARG A 159 17.75 -10.94 4.84
N ASN A 160 18.18 -12.03 5.45
CA ASN A 160 18.99 -13.04 4.80
C ASN A 160 18.06 -14.05 4.10
N ASP A 161 17.95 -13.93 2.77
CA ASP A 161 17.02 -14.76 1.99
C ASP A 161 17.41 -16.24 1.92
N ALA A 162 18.65 -16.59 2.24
CA ALA A 162 19.10 -17.97 2.19
C ALA A 162 18.52 -18.83 3.33
N ASN A 163 18.29 -18.20 4.49
CA ASN A 163 17.81 -18.89 5.70
C ASN A 163 16.59 -18.25 6.35
N GLY A 164 16.15 -17.08 5.88
CA GLY A 164 14.98 -16.35 6.39
C GLY A 164 15.22 -15.59 7.70
N THR A 165 16.48 -15.47 8.17
CA THR A 165 16.80 -14.67 9.35
C THR A 165 16.91 -13.18 9.01
N TRP A 166 16.91 -12.34 10.05
CA TRP A 166 17.06 -10.90 9.93
C TRP A 166 18.25 -10.44 10.77
N ASP A 167 19.11 -9.63 10.15
CA ASP A 167 20.29 -9.04 10.78
C ASP A 167 20.00 -7.59 11.17
N GLU A 168 20.18 -7.25 12.45
CA GLU A 168 20.02 -5.88 12.95
C GLU A 168 21.33 -5.09 12.82
N ASN A 169 21.25 -3.86 12.29
CA ASN A 169 22.33 -2.88 12.28
C ASN A 169 21.86 -1.55 12.84
N LYS A 170 22.58 -1.02 13.84
CA LYS A 170 22.26 0.30 14.40
C LYS A 170 22.61 1.41 13.44
N ILE A 171 21.64 2.31 13.22
CA ILE A 171 21.80 3.55 12.47
C ILE A 171 22.19 4.67 13.42
N TYR A 172 21.45 4.78 14.55
CA TYR A 172 21.64 5.82 15.55
C TYR A 172 21.34 5.30 16.95
N GLN A 173 22.11 5.78 17.92
CA GLN A 173 21.79 5.61 19.34
C GLN A 173 22.18 6.90 20.09
N GLY A 174 21.31 7.38 20.97
CA GLY A 174 21.56 8.60 21.72
C GLY A 174 20.56 8.81 22.85
N SER A 175 20.57 10.02 23.42
CA SER A 175 19.58 10.40 24.43
C SER A 175 18.18 10.54 23.85
N LEU A 176 17.17 10.37 24.68
CA LEU A 176 15.75 10.56 24.39
C LEU A 176 15.28 11.91 24.98
N PRO A 177 15.51 13.05 24.31
CA PRO A 177 15.02 14.33 24.77
C PRO A 177 13.50 14.44 24.62
N ALA A 178 12.85 15.17 25.50
CA ALA A 178 11.42 15.42 25.40
C ALA A 178 11.09 16.22 24.12
N GLY A 179 10.03 15.84 23.43
CA GLY A 179 9.49 16.57 22.27
C GLY A 179 10.18 16.31 20.93
N GLU A 180 11.26 15.54 20.88
CA GLU A 180 11.86 15.14 19.61
C GLU A 180 11.12 13.98 18.94
N SER A 181 11.10 13.97 17.61
CA SER A 181 10.57 12.87 16.81
C SER A 181 11.70 12.04 16.21
N TYR A 182 11.69 10.75 16.49
CA TYR A 182 12.70 9.80 16.03
C TYR A 182 12.18 8.81 14.99
N SER A 183 11.01 9.06 14.42
CA SER A 183 10.43 8.15 13.45
C SER A 183 11.27 8.09 12.17
N ILE A 184 11.42 6.89 11.63
CA ILE A 184 12.01 6.64 10.32
C ILE A 184 10.89 6.74 9.30
N ARG A 185 11.04 7.54 8.24
CA ARG A 185 9.95 7.78 7.30
C ARG A 185 10.25 7.37 5.88
N ASP A 186 11.50 7.44 5.47
CA ASP A 186 11.86 7.04 4.12
C ASP A 186 13.33 6.65 4.01
N ILE A 187 13.64 5.91 2.93
CA ILE A 187 14.96 5.41 2.61
C ILE A 187 15.16 5.41 1.10
N GLN A 188 16.38 5.76 0.63
CA GLN A 188 16.70 5.84 -0.79
C GLN A 188 18.15 5.48 -1.06
N ILE A 189 18.41 4.72 -2.12
CA ILE A 189 19.76 4.54 -2.70
C ILE A 189 20.02 5.68 -3.67
N TYR A 190 21.21 6.27 -3.58
CA TYR A 190 21.65 7.32 -4.49
C TYR A 190 23.16 7.23 -4.73
N SER A 191 23.57 7.44 -5.98
CA SER A 191 24.99 7.56 -6.39
C SER A 191 25.32 9.04 -6.57
N ASP A 192 26.27 9.53 -5.78
CA ASP A 192 26.82 10.87 -5.92
C ASP A 192 27.39 11.06 -7.34
N GLN A 193 26.91 12.07 -8.04
CA GLN A 193 27.21 12.26 -9.46
C GLN A 193 28.65 12.75 -9.72
N ILE A 194 29.33 13.27 -8.69
CA ILE A 194 30.71 13.76 -8.78
C ILE A 194 31.69 12.65 -8.40
N THR A 195 31.45 11.96 -7.30
CA THR A 195 32.35 10.93 -6.77
C THR A 195 32.04 9.55 -7.31
N GLY A 196 30.83 9.31 -7.83
CA GLY A 196 30.33 8.01 -8.27
C GLY A 196 30.03 7.04 -7.13
N ILE A 197 30.18 7.45 -5.87
CA ILE A 197 29.97 6.59 -4.70
C ILE A 197 28.48 6.42 -4.44
N GLU A 198 28.05 5.16 -4.39
CA GLU A 198 26.68 4.79 -4.04
C GLU A 198 26.50 4.67 -2.53
N ARG A 199 25.41 5.22 -2.04
CA ARG A 199 25.05 5.20 -0.61
C ARG A 199 23.55 5.02 -0.43
N ILE A 200 23.18 4.49 0.74
CA ILE A 200 21.82 4.46 1.22
C ILE A 200 21.59 5.62 2.18
N TYR A 201 20.50 6.36 1.96
CA TYR A 201 20.07 7.52 2.74
C TYR A 201 18.82 7.18 3.50
N ILE A 202 18.77 7.50 4.80
CA ILE A 202 17.62 7.22 5.65
C ILE A 202 17.31 8.41 6.56
N SER A 203 16.02 8.74 6.70
CA SER A 203 15.57 9.77 7.63
C SER A 203 15.39 9.19 9.03
N VAL A 204 16.00 9.81 10.04
CA VAL A 204 15.85 9.42 11.45
C VAL A 204 15.28 10.61 12.24
N GLY A 205 14.00 10.85 12.09
CA GLY A 205 13.29 11.93 12.76
C GLY A 205 13.99 13.27 12.63
N THR A 206 13.99 14.06 13.69
CA THR A 206 14.69 15.34 13.77
C THR A 206 16.21 15.20 13.88
N LYS A 207 16.75 14.00 14.04
CA LYS A 207 18.20 13.77 13.98
C LYS A 207 18.77 14.00 12.57
N GLY A 208 17.92 13.89 11.53
CA GLY A 208 18.30 14.22 10.16
C GLY A 208 18.44 13.02 9.25
N ILE A 209 19.25 13.17 8.21
CA ILE A 209 19.50 12.14 7.19
C ILE A 209 20.83 11.46 7.49
N PHE A 210 20.77 10.15 7.68
CA PHE A 210 21.93 9.27 7.88
C PHE A 210 22.29 8.55 6.59
N ILE A 211 23.56 8.16 6.48
CA ILE A 211 24.07 7.44 5.32
C ILE A 211 24.65 6.08 5.73
N GLY A 212 24.42 5.10 4.86
CA GLY A 212 25.06 3.79 4.93
C GLY A 212 25.78 3.46 3.63
N LYS A 213 26.69 2.49 3.71
CA LYS A 213 27.45 1.96 2.57
C LYS A 213 27.24 0.47 2.48
N TYR A 214 27.24 -0.05 1.26
CA TYR A 214 27.28 -1.49 1.07
C TYR A 214 28.55 -2.09 1.69
N SER A 215 28.40 -3.18 2.41
CA SER A 215 29.51 -3.89 3.06
C SER A 215 29.19 -5.38 3.15
N ALA A 216 29.66 -6.15 2.20
CA ALA A 216 29.40 -7.60 2.13
C ALA A 216 29.85 -8.38 3.39
N ALA A 217 30.82 -7.85 4.13
CA ALA A 217 31.34 -8.47 5.36
C ALA A 217 30.53 -8.12 6.62
N THR A 218 29.68 -7.10 6.56
CA THR A 218 28.84 -6.69 7.69
C THR A 218 27.56 -7.53 7.70
N PRO A 219 27.08 -8.04 8.85
CA PRO A 219 25.74 -8.61 8.94
C PRO A 219 24.71 -7.64 8.36
N GLY A 220 23.76 -8.14 7.57
CA GLY A 220 22.81 -7.29 6.87
C GLY A 220 23.38 -6.43 5.75
N LYS A 221 24.67 -6.56 5.45
CA LYS A 221 25.40 -5.96 4.31
C LYS A 221 25.39 -4.42 4.25
N ILE A 222 25.02 -3.73 5.30
CA ILE A 222 25.04 -2.26 5.38
C ILE A 222 25.87 -1.81 6.58
N SER A 223 26.83 -0.92 6.35
CA SER A 223 27.60 -0.23 7.37
C SER A 223 27.14 1.21 7.48
N TRP A 224 26.51 1.59 8.59
CA TRP A 224 25.99 2.93 8.84
C TRP A 224 27.05 3.88 9.38
N VAL A 225 26.99 5.15 8.98
CA VAL A 225 27.76 6.24 9.56
C VAL A 225 26.98 6.76 10.77
N PRO A 226 27.55 6.83 11.97
CA PRO A 226 26.83 7.15 13.20
C PRO A 226 26.42 8.63 13.34
N THR A 227 26.90 9.49 12.45
CA THR A 227 26.56 10.90 12.40
C THR A 227 25.73 11.21 11.15
N PRO A 228 24.70 12.07 11.24
CA PRO A 228 23.92 12.43 10.07
C PRO A 228 24.77 13.20 9.05
N GLU A 229 24.45 13.06 7.76
CA GLU A 229 25.04 13.89 6.69
C GLU A 229 24.48 15.32 6.77
N ILE A 230 23.20 15.45 7.15
CA ILE A 230 22.56 16.71 7.52
C ILE A 230 21.69 16.50 8.76
N GLY A 231 21.82 17.36 9.74
CA GLY A 231 21.02 17.36 10.99
C GLY A 231 21.77 18.05 12.13
N PRO A 232 21.09 18.32 13.26
CA PRO A 232 19.67 18.08 13.48
C PRO A 232 18.78 19.02 12.66
N LEU A 233 17.55 18.58 12.38
CA LEU A 233 16.52 19.33 11.66
C LEU A 233 15.43 19.77 12.63
N SER A 234 14.82 20.92 12.39
CA SER A 234 13.70 21.43 13.20
C SER A 234 12.43 20.60 13.06
N ILE A 235 12.20 20.05 11.87
CA ILE A 235 11.07 19.20 11.53
C ILE A 235 11.60 17.93 10.87
N ARG A 236 11.02 16.78 11.22
CA ARG A 236 11.46 15.50 10.68
C ARG A 236 11.20 15.40 9.18
N PRO A 237 12.12 14.83 8.39
CA PRO A 237 11.86 14.47 7.00
C PRO A 237 10.73 13.44 6.89
N LEU A 238 9.85 13.64 5.91
CA LEU A 238 8.72 12.75 5.63
C LEU A 238 8.82 12.01 4.29
N GLY A 239 9.80 12.34 3.46
CA GLY A 239 10.07 11.68 2.19
C GLY A 239 11.48 11.95 1.69
N ILE A 240 12.06 10.95 1.00
CA ILE A 240 13.34 11.04 0.31
C ILE A 240 13.15 10.45 -1.09
N THR A 241 13.61 11.14 -2.13
CA THR A 241 13.51 10.64 -3.50
C THR A 241 14.68 11.11 -4.36
N ASN A 242 14.92 10.41 -5.46
CA ASN A 242 15.86 10.83 -6.50
C ASN A 242 15.07 11.39 -7.68
N ALA A 243 15.48 12.51 -8.21
CA ALA A 243 14.99 13.04 -9.48
C ALA A 243 16.08 13.87 -10.17
N ASN A 244 16.09 13.88 -11.49
CA ASN A 244 16.99 14.72 -12.28
C ASN A 244 18.46 14.60 -11.82
N ASN A 245 18.91 13.37 -11.56
CA ASN A 245 20.25 13.06 -11.05
C ASN A 245 20.62 13.76 -9.73
N ALA A 246 19.65 14.05 -8.87
CA ALA A 246 19.86 14.61 -7.55
C ALA A 246 19.02 13.90 -6.49
N LEU A 247 19.47 13.93 -5.24
CA LEU A 247 18.74 13.45 -4.08
C LEU A 247 17.98 14.63 -3.44
N TYR A 248 16.70 14.38 -3.17
CA TYR A 248 15.81 15.33 -2.48
C TYR A 248 15.23 14.73 -1.21
N PHE A 249 15.01 15.56 -0.19
CA PHE A 249 14.21 15.19 0.96
C PHE A 249 13.34 16.37 1.43
N SER A 250 12.19 16.05 2.03
CA SER A 250 11.27 17.04 2.58
C SER A 250 11.48 17.21 4.09
N SER A 251 11.44 18.45 4.59
CA SER A 251 11.44 18.77 6.01
C SER A 251 10.49 19.94 6.28
N GLY A 252 9.33 19.67 6.85
CA GLY A 252 8.28 20.67 7.05
C GLY A 252 7.78 21.26 5.73
N TYR A 253 7.95 22.57 5.55
CA TYR A 253 7.58 23.27 4.31
C TYR A 253 8.73 23.38 3.29
N GLU A 254 9.93 22.88 3.60
CA GLU A 254 11.11 22.97 2.75
C GLU A 254 11.39 21.65 2.04
N LEU A 255 11.72 21.73 0.76
CA LEU A 255 12.28 20.65 -0.04
C LEU A 255 13.77 20.91 -0.22
N TYR A 256 14.60 20.04 0.33
CA TYR A 256 16.04 20.12 0.22
C TYR A 256 16.55 19.32 -0.97
N ARG A 257 17.60 19.85 -1.61
CA ARG A 257 18.40 19.17 -2.64
C ARG A 257 19.81 18.95 -2.11
N ARG A 258 20.32 17.74 -2.26
CA ARG A 258 21.72 17.44 -2.02
C ARG A 258 22.59 17.98 -3.17
N ILE A 259 23.68 18.65 -2.82
CA ILE A 259 24.74 19.07 -3.72
C ILE A 259 25.88 18.05 -3.60
N ASP A 260 26.18 17.40 -4.71
CA ASP A 260 27.14 16.32 -4.77
C ASP A 260 28.59 16.80 -4.70
N GLY A 261 29.49 15.94 -4.23
CA GLY A 261 30.91 16.19 -4.14
C GLY A 261 31.58 15.47 -3.00
N VAL A 262 32.90 15.61 -2.91
CA VAL A 262 33.72 15.06 -1.82
C VAL A 262 33.25 15.62 -0.46
N SER A 263 32.85 16.87 -0.42
CA SER A 263 32.16 17.53 0.70
C SER A 263 30.76 17.91 0.22
N SER A 264 29.80 17.03 0.52
CA SER A 264 28.40 17.29 0.18
C SER A 264 27.82 18.45 1.01
N SER A 265 26.83 19.11 0.44
CA SER A 265 26.04 20.14 1.13
C SER A 265 24.58 20.02 0.72
N PHE A 266 23.71 20.84 1.31
CA PHE A 266 22.30 20.87 0.98
C PHE A 266 21.82 22.30 0.76
N THR A 267 20.89 22.46 -0.18
CA THR A 267 20.23 23.74 -0.47
C THR A 267 18.72 23.53 -0.53
N ILE A 268 17.96 24.58 -0.27
CA ILE A 268 16.51 24.56 -0.45
C ILE A 268 16.23 24.65 -1.94
N ALA A 269 15.58 23.64 -2.50
CA ALA A 269 15.16 23.57 -3.90
C ALA A 269 13.76 24.13 -4.11
N HIS A 270 12.89 24.05 -3.08
CA HIS A 270 11.56 24.66 -3.10
C HIS A 270 11.07 24.93 -1.67
N ASP A 271 10.22 25.96 -1.51
CA ASP A 271 9.68 26.40 -0.23
C ASP A 271 8.16 26.59 -0.34
N PHE A 272 7.43 26.03 0.62
CA PHE A 272 5.96 26.10 0.75
C PHE A 272 5.53 27.06 1.86
N SER A 273 6.43 27.89 2.39
CA SER A 273 6.13 28.83 3.50
C SER A 273 5.06 29.87 3.14
N ASP A 274 4.90 30.17 1.85
CA ASP A 274 3.83 31.03 1.34
C ASP A 274 2.43 30.46 1.57
N LEU A 275 2.30 29.14 1.69
CA LEU A 275 1.02 28.49 1.98
C LEU A 275 0.73 28.43 3.48
N ASN A 276 1.68 27.98 4.28
CA ASN A 276 1.57 27.91 5.73
C ASN A 276 2.92 27.58 6.38
N THR A 277 3.32 28.35 7.38
CA THR A 277 4.52 28.08 8.19
C THR A 277 4.20 27.36 9.50
N ASN A 278 2.92 27.27 9.90
CA ASN A 278 2.51 26.57 11.11
C ASN A 278 2.42 25.07 10.84
N ILE A 279 3.53 24.38 10.95
CA ILE A 279 3.67 22.94 10.68
C ILE A 279 3.57 22.17 11.99
N ASN A 280 2.72 21.15 11.99
CA ASN A 280 2.74 20.15 13.06
C ASN A 280 4.00 19.28 12.92
N SER A 281 4.92 19.37 13.85
CA SER A 281 6.22 18.67 13.80
C SER A 281 6.09 17.13 13.77
N ALA A 282 4.97 16.61 14.26
CA ALA A 282 4.71 15.15 14.29
C ALA A 282 4.13 14.60 12.97
N VAL A 283 3.28 15.36 12.27
CA VAL A 283 2.54 14.82 11.11
C VAL A 283 2.53 15.73 9.89
N GLY A 284 2.88 17.02 10.05
CA GLY A 284 2.71 18.04 9.03
C GLY A 284 3.88 18.17 8.05
N GLY A 285 3.61 18.82 6.93
CA GLY A 285 4.58 19.20 5.93
C GLY A 285 4.34 18.59 4.55
N ILE A 286 5.40 18.53 3.76
CA ILE A 286 5.44 17.86 2.44
C ILE A 286 5.44 16.35 2.68
N ARG A 287 4.42 15.66 2.18
CA ARG A 287 4.21 14.22 2.35
C ARG A 287 4.19 13.51 0.99
N GLY A 288 4.50 12.21 1.00
CA GLY A 288 4.40 11.37 -0.18
C GLY A 288 5.31 11.80 -1.33
N LEU A 289 6.44 12.43 -1.02
CA LEU A 289 7.39 12.90 -2.03
C LEU A 289 7.79 11.75 -2.96
N THR A 290 7.41 11.85 -4.24
CA THR A 290 7.57 10.79 -5.23
C THR A 290 8.03 11.37 -6.55
N THR A 291 9.02 10.76 -7.17
CA THR A 291 9.43 11.07 -8.54
C THR A 291 8.47 10.43 -9.51
N ILE A 292 8.01 11.19 -10.46
CA ILE A 292 7.12 10.76 -11.53
C ILE A 292 7.66 11.19 -12.90
N THR A 293 7.22 10.52 -13.96
CA THR A 293 7.37 11.04 -15.31
C THR A 293 6.31 12.12 -15.54
N ASN A 294 6.72 13.33 -15.87
CA ASN A 294 5.81 14.42 -16.20
C ASN A 294 5.07 14.12 -17.52
N PRO A 295 3.74 14.06 -17.53
CA PRO A 295 2.99 13.71 -18.72
C PRO A 295 3.07 14.77 -19.84
N ASN A 296 3.53 15.99 -19.53
CA ASN A 296 3.62 17.06 -20.52
C ASN A 296 4.88 17.00 -21.38
N ASP A 297 6.01 16.55 -20.83
CA ASP A 297 7.32 16.63 -21.49
C ASP A 297 8.18 15.37 -21.32
N ASN A 298 7.67 14.36 -20.58
CA ASN A 298 8.36 13.11 -20.22
C ASN A 298 9.66 13.29 -19.39
N ASN A 299 9.88 14.47 -18.81
CA ASN A 299 10.98 14.68 -17.87
C ASN A 299 10.58 14.21 -16.46
N GLU A 300 11.54 14.07 -15.56
CA GLU A 300 11.24 13.78 -14.16
C GLU A 300 10.69 15.00 -13.44
N ALA A 301 9.60 14.82 -12.73
CA ALA A 301 8.98 15.78 -11.84
C ALA A 301 8.75 15.16 -10.47
N LEU A 302 8.45 15.98 -9.47
CA LEU A 302 8.10 15.51 -8.14
C LEU A 302 6.61 15.70 -7.89
N LEU A 303 5.96 14.66 -7.39
CA LEU A 303 4.58 14.69 -6.91
C LEU A 303 4.59 14.63 -5.39
N LEU A 304 3.73 15.43 -4.75
CA LEU A 304 3.64 15.50 -3.30
C LEU A 304 2.25 15.94 -2.82
N MET A 305 1.94 15.65 -1.57
CA MET A 305 0.76 16.17 -0.89
C MET A 305 1.20 17.15 0.20
N TRP A 306 0.63 18.35 0.18
CA TRP A 306 0.82 19.35 1.21
C TRP A 306 -0.20 19.19 2.33
N CYS A 307 0.28 18.82 3.51
CA CYS A 307 -0.50 18.63 4.72
C CYS A 307 0.23 19.32 5.89
N PRO A 308 0.05 20.64 6.14
CA PRO A 308 0.80 21.35 7.18
C PRO A 308 0.44 20.86 8.59
N ASN A 309 -0.78 20.37 8.79
CA ASN A 309 -1.27 19.84 10.07
C ASN A 309 -2.43 18.87 9.83
N GLY A 310 -2.99 18.27 10.91
CA GLY A 310 -4.11 17.35 10.82
C GLY A 310 -5.43 17.97 10.31
N GLN A 311 -5.55 19.29 10.29
CA GLN A 311 -6.71 19.99 9.71
C GLN A 311 -6.48 20.35 8.23
N SER A 312 -5.55 19.68 7.57
CA SER A 312 -5.21 19.94 6.19
C SER A 312 -6.32 19.51 5.24
N GLN A 313 -6.26 20.03 4.01
CA GLN A 313 -7.20 19.71 2.95
C GLN A 313 -6.62 18.70 1.95
N GLY A 314 -5.38 18.27 2.15
CA GLY A 314 -4.68 17.37 1.26
C GLY A 314 -4.49 17.96 -0.14
N LEU A 315 -3.71 19.04 -0.24
CA LEU A 315 -3.43 19.69 -1.53
C LEU A 315 -2.32 18.93 -2.26
N ILE A 316 -2.58 18.51 -3.47
CA ILE A 316 -1.59 17.81 -4.30
C ILE A 316 -0.93 18.80 -5.24
N TYR A 317 0.39 18.77 -5.25
CA TYR A 317 1.22 19.59 -6.12
C TYR A 317 2.20 18.73 -6.91
N ARG A 318 2.43 19.15 -8.14
CA ARG A 318 3.52 18.69 -8.99
C ARG A 318 4.57 19.80 -9.07
N LEU A 319 5.84 19.41 -8.87
CA LEU A 319 6.99 20.29 -9.00
C LEU A 319 7.77 19.90 -10.25
N GLU A 320 7.93 20.83 -11.16
CA GLU A 320 8.71 20.67 -12.39
C GLU A 320 10.02 21.46 -12.28
N PRO A 321 11.16 20.91 -12.73
CA PRO A 321 12.43 21.63 -12.71
C PRO A 321 12.33 23.01 -13.36
N ASP A 322 12.88 24.03 -12.73
CA ASP A 322 12.91 25.41 -13.26
C ASP A 322 14.13 25.71 -14.14
N GLY A 323 15.01 24.72 -14.32
CA GLY A 323 16.29 24.86 -15.05
C GLY A 323 17.41 25.50 -14.25
N ASN A 324 17.15 26.01 -13.03
CA ASN A 324 18.13 26.70 -12.17
C ASN A 324 18.46 25.91 -10.89
N GLY A 325 17.98 24.67 -10.81
CA GLY A 325 18.18 23.78 -9.66
C GLY A 325 17.06 23.83 -8.63
N GLY A 326 16.00 24.60 -8.85
CA GLY A 326 14.76 24.67 -8.13
C GLY A 326 13.59 24.08 -8.92
N PHE A 327 12.38 24.43 -8.49
CA PHE A 327 11.14 23.92 -9.08
C PHE A 327 10.06 24.98 -9.25
N ASN A 328 9.32 24.90 -10.35
CA ASN A 328 8.01 25.52 -10.53
C ASN A 328 6.94 24.63 -9.92
N ARG A 329 6.00 25.20 -9.15
CA ARG A 329 4.94 24.49 -8.46
C ARG A 329 3.61 24.58 -9.23
N PHE A 330 2.98 23.44 -9.50
CA PHE A 330 1.70 23.33 -10.15
C PHE A 330 0.70 22.64 -9.23
N PHE A 331 -0.41 23.28 -8.94
CA PHE A 331 -1.52 22.67 -8.21
C PHE A 331 -2.24 21.66 -9.10
N GLU A 332 -2.49 20.45 -8.59
CA GLU A 332 -3.22 19.42 -9.33
C GLU A 332 -4.60 19.12 -8.71
N SER A 333 -4.69 18.95 -7.38
CA SER A 333 -5.95 18.54 -6.76
C SER A 333 -6.03 18.87 -5.27
N LYS A 334 -7.27 18.81 -4.75
CA LYS A 334 -7.61 18.96 -3.33
C LYS A 334 -8.44 17.75 -2.91
N ILE A 335 -7.84 16.84 -2.13
CA ILE A 335 -8.47 15.57 -1.76
C ILE A 335 -9.75 15.77 -0.95
N SER A 336 -9.80 16.76 -0.05
CA SER A 336 -11.02 17.01 0.73
C SER A 336 -12.24 17.31 -0.14
N LEU A 337 -12.08 18.08 -1.24
CA LEU A 337 -13.17 18.34 -2.18
C LEU A 337 -13.58 17.08 -2.94
N LEU A 338 -12.62 16.26 -3.38
CA LEU A 338 -12.95 15.00 -4.05
C LEU A 338 -13.76 14.08 -3.13
N VAL A 339 -13.45 14.04 -1.83
CA VAL A 339 -14.22 13.25 -0.85
C VAL A 339 -15.62 13.82 -0.67
N GLU A 340 -15.77 15.14 -0.57
CA GLU A 340 -17.07 15.79 -0.45
C GLU A 340 -17.95 15.60 -1.69
N ASP A 341 -17.36 15.62 -2.88
CA ASP A 341 -18.06 15.31 -4.14
C ASP A 341 -18.44 13.82 -4.24
N TYR A 342 -17.58 12.92 -3.77
CA TYR A 342 -17.83 11.47 -3.76
C TYR A 342 -18.91 11.07 -2.73
N LEU A 343 -19.01 11.79 -1.63
CA LEU A 343 -19.99 11.61 -0.55
C LEU A 343 -20.85 12.87 -0.39
N PRO A 344 -21.84 13.11 -1.28
CA PRO A 344 -22.64 14.33 -1.28
C PRO A 344 -23.28 14.64 0.08
N GLY A 345 -23.15 15.88 0.53
CA GLY A 345 -23.65 16.34 1.82
C GLY A 345 -22.68 16.09 2.99
N SER A 346 -21.50 15.55 2.72
CA SER A 346 -20.44 15.41 3.71
C SER A 346 -19.62 16.69 3.85
N ASN A 347 -18.87 16.75 4.97
CA ASN A 347 -17.85 17.76 5.23
C ASN A 347 -16.61 17.09 5.78
N VAL A 348 -15.45 17.39 5.22
CA VAL A 348 -14.16 16.86 5.68
C VAL A 348 -13.56 17.81 6.71
N SER A 349 -13.57 17.39 7.98
CA SER A 349 -13.04 18.17 9.11
C SER A 349 -11.57 17.89 9.42
N TYR A 350 -11.05 16.75 8.96
CA TYR A 350 -9.65 16.33 9.09
C TYR A 350 -9.27 15.48 7.88
N LEU A 351 -8.06 15.68 7.36
CA LEU A 351 -7.48 14.82 6.33
C LEU A 351 -5.97 14.76 6.47
N LEU A 352 -5.43 13.56 6.49
CA LEU A 352 -4.01 13.30 6.43
C LEU A 352 -3.75 12.21 5.39
N GLY A 353 -2.90 12.50 4.42
CA GLY A 353 -2.68 11.59 3.31
C GLY A 353 -1.23 11.39 2.95
N ALA A 354 -1.03 10.54 1.94
CA ALA A 354 0.27 10.20 1.39
C ALA A 354 1.30 9.86 2.48
N TYR A 355 0.94 8.90 3.35
CA TYR A 355 1.82 8.43 4.42
C TYR A 355 3.12 7.86 3.85
N ASN A 356 2.99 7.06 2.80
CA ASN A 356 4.05 6.60 1.92
C ASN A 356 4.06 7.45 0.64
N GLY A 357 4.88 7.13 -0.34
CA GLY A 357 4.85 7.76 -1.66
C GLY A 357 3.54 7.52 -2.42
N PHE A 358 3.39 8.20 -3.54
CA PHE A 358 2.37 7.88 -4.52
C PHE A 358 2.79 6.60 -5.23
N TYR A 359 1.91 5.61 -5.27
CA TYR A 359 2.24 4.30 -5.83
C TYR A 359 1.89 4.26 -7.31
N GLU A 360 2.92 4.22 -8.17
CA GLU A 360 2.72 4.05 -9.61
C GLU A 360 2.23 2.64 -9.92
N TYR A 361 1.18 2.56 -10.71
CA TYR A 361 0.54 1.31 -11.08
C TYR A 361 -0.01 1.38 -12.51
N THR A 362 0.32 0.39 -13.34
CA THR A 362 -0.34 0.23 -14.64
C THR A 362 -1.61 -0.56 -14.46
N ASP A 363 -2.77 0.08 -14.67
CA ASP A 363 -4.07 -0.56 -14.58
C ASP A 363 -4.19 -1.63 -15.67
N PRO A 364 -4.38 -2.91 -15.31
CA PRO A 364 -4.35 -4.00 -16.29
C PRO A 364 -5.58 -4.03 -17.21
N ILE A 365 -6.63 -3.26 -16.90
CA ILE A 365 -7.84 -3.15 -17.72
C ILE A 365 -7.69 -2.04 -18.76
N SER A 366 -7.30 -0.84 -18.33
CA SER A 366 -7.16 0.32 -19.21
C SER A 366 -5.77 0.44 -19.83
N SER A 367 -4.77 -0.28 -19.30
CA SER A 367 -3.34 -0.11 -19.60
C SER A 367 -2.80 1.29 -19.28
N GLU A 368 -3.54 2.06 -18.51
CA GLU A 368 -3.16 3.39 -18.09
C GLU A 368 -2.17 3.33 -16.92
N THR A 369 -1.15 4.18 -16.94
CA THR A 369 -0.31 4.40 -15.76
C THR A 369 -0.98 5.40 -14.84
N ILE A 370 -1.34 4.95 -13.65
CA ILE A 370 -1.99 5.73 -12.60
C ILE A 370 -1.12 5.78 -11.36
N HIS A 371 -1.37 6.77 -10.48
CA HIS A 371 -0.76 6.81 -9.16
C HIS A 371 -1.84 6.67 -8.08
N LEU A 372 -1.64 5.72 -7.17
CA LEU A 372 -2.55 5.47 -6.04
C LEU A 372 -2.11 6.28 -4.82
N ILE A 373 -3.08 6.86 -4.14
CA ILE A 373 -2.85 7.79 -3.03
C ILE A 373 -3.73 7.37 -1.86
N GLY A 374 -3.09 6.94 -0.77
CA GLY A 374 -3.77 6.62 0.47
C GLY A 374 -3.96 7.84 1.35
N PHE A 375 -5.07 7.87 2.06
CA PHE A 375 -5.36 8.92 3.05
C PHE A 375 -6.31 8.41 4.13
N GLU A 376 -6.36 9.14 5.23
CA GLU A 376 -7.36 9.04 6.28
C GLU A 376 -8.10 10.38 6.37
N ALA A 377 -9.39 10.35 6.68
CA ALA A 377 -10.18 11.56 6.83
C ALA A 377 -11.30 11.38 7.87
N ASN A 378 -11.64 12.47 8.54
CA ASN A 378 -12.82 12.54 9.39
C ASN A 378 -13.94 13.25 8.62
N ILE A 379 -15.06 12.55 8.46
CA ILE A 379 -16.18 12.99 7.62
C ILE A 379 -17.39 13.26 8.52
N ASN A 380 -17.92 14.49 8.47
CA ASN A 380 -19.04 14.96 9.26
C ASN A 380 -18.83 14.79 10.79
N GLY A 381 -17.60 14.87 11.25
CA GLY A 381 -17.24 14.67 12.64
C GLY A 381 -16.62 15.89 13.29
N GLY A 382 -16.48 15.84 14.60
CA GLY A 382 -15.63 16.75 15.36
C GLY A 382 -14.17 16.50 15.05
N GLY A 383 -13.34 17.53 15.09
CA GLY A 383 -11.89 17.36 15.01
C GLY A 383 -11.32 16.65 16.24
N TYR A 384 -10.00 16.41 16.21
CA TYR A 384 -9.28 15.93 17.39
C TYR A 384 -9.69 16.72 18.66
N PRO A 385 -9.97 16.07 19.81
CA PRO A 385 -9.75 14.64 20.12
C PRO A 385 -10.96 13.72 19.88
N THR A 386 -12.07 14.18 19.36
CA THR A 386 -13.31 13.40 19.36
C THR A 386 -13.49 12.50 18.13
N TRP A 387 -12.68 12.62 17.11
CA TRP A 387 -12.60 11.74 15.91
C TRP A 387 -13.91 11.10 15.44
N ASN A 388 -15.04 11.76 15.58
CA ASN A 388 -16.34 11.23 15.21
C ASN A 388 -16.65 11.54 13.75
N GLY A 389 -16.86 10.50 12.94
CA GLY A 389 -17.26 10.61 11.55
C GLY A 389 -18.33 9.58 11.21
N TYR A 390 -18.92 9.69 10.02
CA TYR A 390 -20.06 8.86 9.60
C TYR A 390 -19.73 7.83 8.52
N TYR A 391 -18.54 7.86 7.97
CA TYR A 391 -18.15 6.95 6.91
C TYR A 391 -17.27 5.82 7.45
N LYS A 392 -17.72 4.57 7.25
CA LYS A 392 -17.08 3.36 7.78
C LYS A 392 -16.14 2.66 6.80
N GLY A 393 -16.08 3.07 5.55
CA GLY A 393 -15.29 2.42 4.51
C GLY A 393 -13.87 2.97 4.39
N ALA A 394 -13.11 2.42 3.47
CA ALA A 394 -11.82 2.94 3.03
C ALA A 394 -11.90 3.40 1.57
N ILE A 395 -11.45 4.62 1.33
CA ILE A 395 -11.39 5.24 0.00
C ILE A 395 -9.93 5.55 -0.31
N TYR A 396 -9.54 5.42 -1.55
CA TYR A 396 -8.24 5.88 -2.04
C TYR A 396 -8.43 6.74 -3.28
N ALA A 397 -7.46 7.62 -3.55
CA ALA A 397 -7.46 8.42 -4.74
C ALA A 397 -6.59 7.79 -5.84
N LYS A 398 -7.01 7.99 -7.08
CA LYS A 398 -6.26 7.66 -8.29
C LYS A 398 -5.97 8.95 -9.04
N ARG A 399 -4.69 9.20 -9.31
CA ARG A 399 -4.26 10.20 -10.27
C ARG A 399 -4.11 9.51 -11.62
N HIS A 400 -4.82 9.98 -12.60
CA HIS A 400 -4.81 9.50 -13.97
C HIS A 400 -3.65 10.10 -14.79
N SER A 401 -3.33 9.50 -15.91
CA SER A 401 -2.27 9.97 -16.81
C SER A 401 -2.53 11.38 -17.37
N ASN A 402 -3.79 11.78 -17.48
CA ASN A 402 -4.21 13.14 -17.86
C ASN A 402 -4.21 14.13 -16.68
N MET A 403 -3.67 13.75 -15.52
CA MET A 403 -3.63 14.52 -14.26
C MET A 403 -4.99 14.78 -13.61
N GLU A 404 -6.07 14.13 -14.07
CA GLU A 404 -7.34 14.12 -13.37
C GLU A 404 -7.29 13.15 -12.18
N TYR A 405 -8.20 13.35 -11.23
CA TYR A 405 -8.28 12.54 -10.02
C TYR A 405 -9.67 11.92 -9.88
N SER A 406 -9.71 10.69 -9.44
CA SER A 406 -10.93 9.99 -9.05
C SER A 406 -10.75 9.27 -7.72
N LEU A 407 -11.87 8.99 -7.04
CA LEU A 407 -11.88 8.18 -5.82
C LEU A 407 -12.46 6.80 -6.12
N GLU A 408 -11.96 5.81 -5.39
CA GLU A 408 -12.47 4.45 -5.43
C GLU A 408 -12.50 3.86 -4.02
N GLU A 409 -13.55 3.08 -3.73
CA GLU A 409 -13.72 2.41 -2.44
C GLU A 409 -13.04 1.04 -2.45
N ILE A 410 -12.42 0.68 -1.32
CA ILE A 410 -11.94 -0.68 -1.06
C ILE A 410 -13.14 -1.49 -0.55
N ASN A 411 -13.78 -2.25 -1.44
CA ASN A 411 -14.98 -3.01 -1.10
C ASN A 411 -14.70 -4.07 -0.03
N GLY A 412 -15.57 -4.10 0.97
CA GLY A 412 -15.48 -5.05 2.08
C GLY A 412 -14.71 -4.56 3.30
N VAL A 413 -14.07 -3.38 3.23
CA VAL A 413 -13.55 -2.73 4.42
C VAL A 413 -14.71 -2.06 5.16
N ILE A 414 -14.92 -2.47 6.40
CA ILE A 414 -15.94 -1.91 7.28
C ILE A 414 -15.25 -1.50 8.57
N GLY A 415 -15.33 -0.22 8.93
CA GLY A 415 -14.85 0.30 10.21
C GLY A 415 -15.69 -0.24 11.39
N ILE A 416 -15.07 -0.37 12.54
CA ILE A 416 -15.71 -0.95 13.73
C ILE A 416 -16.80 -0.04 14.31
N ASN A 417 -16.61 1.26 14.23
CA ASN A 417 -17.55 2.26 14.75
C ASN A 417 -18.05 3.19 13.63
N ASP A 418 -19.10 3.96 13.91
CA ASP A 418 -19.62 5.04 13.03
C ASP A 418 -18.66 6.23 12.94
N MET A 419 -17.38 5.95 12.80
CA MET A 419 -16.33 6.95 12.92
C MET A 419 -15.47 6.88 11.68
N ALA A 420 -14.78 7.92 11.46
CA ALA A 420 -13.80 8.24 10.46
C ALA A 420 -13.58 7.27 9.29
N LEU A 421 -13.17 7.79 8.21
CA LEU A 421 -12.67 7.03 7.07
C LEU A 421 -11.54 6.10 7.50
N VAL A 422 -11.68 4.83 7.19
CA VAL A 422 -10.64 3.83 7.44
C VAL A 422 -9.40 4.17 6.63
N ALA A 423 -8.24 4.22 7.28
CA ALA A 423 -6.99 4.66 6.65
C ALA A 423 -6.43 3.59 5.71
N ASN A 424 -6.20 3.97 4.46
CA ASN A 424 -5.40 3.20 3.52
C ASN A 424 -4.00 3.83 3.41
N ARG A 425 -2.93 3.01 3.50
CA ARG A 425 -1.56 3.51 3.57
C ARG A 425 -0.62 3.00 2.50
N CYS A 426 -0.80 1.78 2.05
CA CYS A 426 0.18 1.14 1.18
C CYS A 426 -0.48 0.24 0.14
N TYR A 427 0.24 0.06 -0.94
CA TYR A 427 -0.17 -0.71 -2.11
C TYR A 427 0.99 -1.53 -2.60
N VAL A 428 0.71 -2.66 -3.23
CA VAL A 428 1.70 -3.40 -3.99
C VAL A 428 1.02 -4.27 -5.05
N LYS A 429 1.54 -4.22 -6.26
CA LYS A 429 1.20 -5.20 -7.29
C LYS A 429 1.59 -6.60 -6.81
N SER A 430 0.74 -7.59 -7.07
CA SER A 430 1.04 -8.97 -6.71
C SER A 430 2.42 -9.40 -7.20
N PRO A 431 3.26 -9.96 -6.31
CA PRO A 431 4.54 -10.55 -6.70
C PRO A 431 4.39 -11.99 -7.20
N PHE A 432 3.18 -12.56 -7.15
CA PHE A 432 2.95 -13.95 -7.52
C PHE A 432 2.81 -14.10 -9.03
N GLU A 433 3.45 -15.14 -9.55
CA GLU A 433 3.39 -15.44 -10.97
C GLU A 433 1.95 -15.72 -11.44
N ASN A 434 1.59 -15.17 -12.58
CA ASN A 434 0.26 -15.30 -13.20
C ASN A 434 -0.92 -14.70 -12.37
N GLU A 435 -0.65 -13.91 -11.35
CA GLU A 435 -1.67 -13.19 -10.62
C GLU A 435 -1.75 -11.72 -11.08
N ASN A 436 -2.91 -11.34 -11.59
CA ASN A 436 -3.20 -9.96 -11.95
C ASN A 436 -4.01 -9.30 -10.82
N ALA A 437 -3.31 -8.93 -9.76
CA ALA A 437 -3.91 -8.37 -8.57
C ALA A 437 -3.05 -7.25 -7.97
N ILE A 438 -3.69 -6.44 -7.13
CA ILE A 438 -3.03 -5.46 -6.29
C ILE A 438 -3.50 -5.64 -4.84
N TYR A 439 -2.58 -5.51 -3.91
CA TYR A 439 -2.85 -5.56 -2.48
C TYR A 439 -2.85 -4.17 -1.87
N PHE A 440 -3.75 -3.96 -0.93
CA PHE A 440 -3.99 -2.71 -0.21
C PHE A 440 -3.82 -2.97 1.27
N GLY A 441 -3.03 -2.15 1.96
CA GLY A 441 -2.83 -2.26 3.40
C GLY A 441 -3.27 -1.01 4.14
N GLY A 442 -3.84 -1.19 5.31
CA GLY A 442 -4.35 -0.10 6.11
C GLY A 442 -4.76 -0.52 7.53
N PHE A 443 -5.55 0.32 8.16
CA PHE A 443 -6.04 0.14 9.52
C PHE A 443 -7.30 0.97 9.74
N ASP A 444 -8.06 0.65 10.79
CA ASP A 444 -9.16 1.47 11.28
C ASP A 444 -8.68 2.42 12.38
N PRO A 445 -8.57 3.73 12.14
CA PRO A 445 -8.07 4.69 13.12
C PRO A 445 -9.06 4.97 14.26
N ASN A 446 -10.25 4.39 14.21
CA ASN A 446 -11.35 4.69 15.13
C ASN A 446 -11.43 3.76 16.34
N SER A 447 -10.56 2.78 16.40
CA SER A 447 -10.51 1.87 17.54
C SER A 447 -9.33 2.21 18.41
N ASN A 448 -9.60 2.91 19.49
CA ASN A 448 -8.61 3.19 20.52
C ASN A 448 -8.39 2.01 21.49
N SER A 449 -9.13 0.92 21.32
CA SER A 449 -9.16 -0.16 22.30
C SER A 449 -8.73 -1.52 21.74
N SER A 450 -8.24 -1.59 20.52
CA SER A 450 -7.89 -2.87 19.90
C SER A 450 -6.51 -2.89 19.29
N THR A 451 -5.74 -3.89 19.68
CA THR A 451 -4.42 -4.21 19.12
C THR A 451 -4.48 -4.82 17.72
N ASN A 452 -5.70 -5.10 17.20
CA ASN A 452 -5.91 -5.94 16.01
C ASN A 452 -6.74 -5.23 14.95
N MET A 453 -6.28 -4.06 14.50
CA MET A 453 -6.98 -3.21 13.53
C MET A 453 -6.37 -3.23 12.13
N ALA A 454 -5.17 -3.83 11.99
CA ALA A 454 -4.47 -3.91 10.72
C ALA A 454 -5.15 -4.89 9.76
N TRP A 455 -5.21 -4.53 8.49
CA TRP A 455 -5.80 -5.36 7.44
C TRP A 455 -5.03 -5.26 6.12
N VAL A 456 -5.15 -6.32 5.30
CA VAL A 456 -4.76 -6.33 3.89
C VAL A 456 -5.92 -6.84 3.06
N PHE A 457 -6.33 -6.06 2.06
CA PHE A 457 -7.27 -6.47 1.03
C PHE A 457 -6.56 -6.68 -0.29
N LYS A 458 -7.10 -7.58 -1.10
CA LYS A 458 -6.64 -7.87 -2.46
C LYS A 458 -7.74 -7.52 -3.45
N LYS A 459 -7.37 -6.82 -4.53
CA LYS A 459 -8.21 -6.56 -5.69
C LYS A 459 -7.70 -7.41 -6.84
N ASP A 460 -8.47 -8.42 -7.22
CA ASP A 460 -8.20 -9.24 -8.39
C ASP A 460 -8.81 -8.60 -9.64
N TYR A 461 -8.01 -8.46 -10.68
CA TYR A 461 -8.47 -8.07 -11.99
C TYR A 461 -8.69 -9.32 -12.83
N GLN A 462 -9.94 -9.74 -12.92
CA GLN A 462 -10.30 -10.81 -13.83
C GLN A 462 -10.26 -10.26 -15.25
N LEU A 463 -9.20 -10.57 -15.98
CA LEU A 463 -9.18 -10.33 -17.41
C LEU A 463 -10.31 -11.20 -18.01
N SER A 464 -11.29 -10.55 -18.61
CA SER A 464 -12.33 -11.23 -19.37
C SER A 464 -11.73 -11.76 -20.67
N SER A 465 -10.90 -12.79 -20.58
CA SER A 465 -10.55 -13.58 -21.74
C SER A 465 -11.30 -14.89 -21.66
N THR A 466 -12.18 -15.09 -22.61
CA THR A 466 -12.70 -16.41 -22.96
C THR A 466 -11.58 -17.44 -23.16
N GLU A 467 -10.34 -17.03 -23.35
CA GLU A 467 -9.17 -17.90 -23.48
C GLU A 467 -8.59 -18.42 -22.14
N ASN A 468 -8.71 -17.67 -21.04
CA ASN A 468 -8.16 -18.12 -19.75
C ASN A 468 -9.11 -19.07 -18.98
N PHE A 469 -10.42 -19.04 -19.24
CA PHE A 469 -11.33 -20.02 -18.67
C PHE A 469 -11.08 -21.44 -19.22
N GLN A 470 -10.55 -21.56 -20.44
CA GLN A 470 -10.22 -22.87 -21.02
C GLN A 470 -8.88 -23.45 -20.55
N LYS A 471 -7.98 -22.67 -19.97
CA LYS A 471 -6.65 -23.15 -19.58
C LYS A 471 -6.57 -23.81 -18.20
N HIS A 472 -7.56 -23.57 -17.32
CA HIS A 472 -7.66 -24.23 -16.00
C HIS A 472 -8.79 -25.22 -15.84
N ILE A 473 -9.73 -25.30 -16.78
CA ILE A 473 -10.73 -26.36 -16.82
C ILE A 473 -10.39 -27.28 -17.98
N THR A 474 -9.29 -28.00 -17.88
CA THR A 474 -8.98 -29.11 -18.81
C THR A 474 -9.82 -30.36 -18.55
N LYS A 475 -10.79 -30.27 -17.64
CA LYS A 475 -11.77 -31.33 -17.37
C LYS A 475 -13.02 -30.74 -16.77
N GLU A 476 -14.17 -30.93 -17.38
CA GLU A 476 -15.44 -30.70 -16.71
C GLU A 476 -15.49 -31.60 -15.46
N LEU A 477 -15.37 -30.96 -14.29
CA LEU A 477 -15.45 -31.66 -13.00
C LEU A 477 -16.89 -32.01 -12.64
N VAL A 478 -17.85 -31.38 -13.35
CA VAL A 478 -19.29 -31.52 -13.12
C VAL A 478 -20.00 -31.73 -14.46
N TYR A 479 -20.85 -32.74 -14.55
CA TYR A 479 -21.64 -33.04 -15.76
C TYR A 479 -23.02 -33.61 -15.43
N PRO A 480 -24.02 -33.47 -16.30
CA PRO A 480 -24.03 -32.58 -17.46
C PRO A 480 -24.04 -31.11 -17.03
N ASN A 481 -23.52 -30.25 -17.89
CA ASN A 481 -23.61 -28.81 -17.73
C ASN A 481 -24.01 -28.19 -19.08
N PRO A 482 -25.22 -27.61 -19.25
CA PRO A 482 -26.26 -27.41 -18.23
C PRO A 482 -26.93 -28.71 -17.76
N ASN A 483 -27.53 -28.66 -16.57
CA ASN A 483 -28.23 -29.80 -15.98
C ASN A 483 -29.70 -29.49 -15.66
N THR A 484 -30.50 -30.52 -15.35
CA THR A 484 -31.91 -30.41 -15.00
C THR A 484 -32.20 -30.61 -13.50
N GLY A 485 -31.24 -30.26 -12.64
CA GLY A 485 -31.33 -30.41 -11.19
C GLY A 485 -30.53 -31.61 -10.65
N VAL A 486 -29.93 -32.41 -11.50
CA VAL A 486 -29.03 -33.50 -11.08
C VAL A 486 -27.72 -33.35 -11.84
N PHE A 487 -26.61 -33.29 -11.15
CA PHE A 487 -25.29 -33.30 -11.75
C PHE A 487 -24.36 -34.27 -11.03
N PHE A 488 -23.29 -34.64 -11.70
CA PHE A 488 -22.29 -35.57 -11.20
C PHE A 488 -20.93 -34.90 -11.13
N ILE A 489 -20.21 -35.16 -10.06
CA ILE A 489 -18.79 -34.82 -9.94
C ILE A 489 -18.01 -35.95 -10.65
N ASP A 490 -16.93 -35.61 -11.36
CA ASP A 490 -16.10 -36.60 -12.06
C ASP A 490 -15.70 -37.73 -11.09
N PRO A 491 -16.08 -39.01 -11.40
CA PRO A 491 -15.78 -40.14 -10.53
C PRO A 491 -14.29 -40.37 -10.29
N LYS A 492 -13.42 -39.75 -11.08
CA LYS A 492 -11.97 -39.81 -10.88
C LYS A 492 -11.51 -38.99 -9.68
N ILE A 493 -12.36 -38.09 -9.15
CA ILE A 493 -12.07 -37.34 -7.93
C ILE A 493 -12.47 -38.20 -6.74
N PRO A 494 -11.54 -38.61 -5.87
CA PRO A 494 -11.90 -39.40 -4.70
C PRO A 494 -12.82 -38.61 -3.75
N LEU A 495 -13.96 -39.16 -3.36
CA LEU A 495 -14.96 -38.51 -2.51
C LEU A 495 -14.39 -38.02 -1.17
N ASN A 496 -13.41 -38.72 -0.61
CA ASN A 496 -12.75 -38.35 0.62
C ASN A 496 -11.88 -37.05 0.51
N THR A 497 -11.61 -36.62 -0.72
CA THR A 497 -10.90 -35.33 -0.96
C THR A 497 -11.84 -34.15 -1.09
N ILE A 498 -13.15 -34.41 -1.28
CA ILE A 498 -14.16 -33.37 -1.44
C ILE A 498 -14.68 -32.98 -0.05
N LYS A 499 -14.28 -31.84 0.46
CA LYS A 499 -14.76 -31.35 1.76
C LYS A 499 -16.14 -30.74 1.66
N LYS A 500 -16.44 -30.07 0.55
CA LYS A 500 -17.67 -29.30 0.38
C LYS A 500 -17.99 -29.08 -1.10
N VAL A 501 -19.28 -29.11 -1.46
CA VAL A 501 -19.81 -28.68 -2.74
C VAL A 501 -20.78 -27.53 -2.48
N GLN A 502 -20.61 -26.42 -3.15
CA GLN A 502 -21.48 -25.25 -3.07
C GLN A 502 -22.02 -24.90 -4.44
N VAL A 503 -23.28 -24.51 -4.51
CA VAL A 503 -23.90 -23.97 -5.70
C VAL A 503 -24.30 -22.52 -5.39
N LEU A 504 -23.81 -21.60 -6.20
CA LEU A 504 -24.04 -20.18 -6.07
C LEU A 504 -24.88 -19.67 -7.24
N ASN A 505 -25.71 -18.64 -7.02
CA ASN A 505 -26.33 -17.92 -8.13
C ASN A 505 -25.31 -16.98 -8.78
N LEU A 506 -25.67 -16.35 -9.90
CA LEU A 506 -24.76 -15.43 -10.63
C LEU A 506 -24.37 -14.17 -9.84
N SER A 507 -25.06 -13.86 -8.76
CA SER A 507 -24.68 -12.78 -7.83
C SER A 507 -23.76 -13.26 -6.70
N GLY A 508 -23.34 -14.53 -6.70
CA GLY A 508 -22.46 -15.12 -5.69
C GLY A 508 -23.17 -15.54 -4.40
N GLN A 509 -24.49 -15.48 -4.34
CA GLN A 509 -25.26 -15.92 -3.18
C GLN A 509 -25.30 -17.45 -3.12
N LEU A 510 -25.02 -18.01 -1.95
CA LEU A 510 -25.11 -19.46 -1.70
C LEU A 510 -26.56 -19.94 -1.77
N ILE A 511 -26.84 -20.89 -2.68
CA ILE A 511 -28.16 -21.47 -2.90
C ILE A 511 -28.24 -22.88 -2.35
N TYR A 512 -27.16 -23.66 -2.48
CA TYR A 512 -27.11 -25.05 -2.02
C TYR A 512 -25.71 -25.39 -1.51
N GLU A 513 -25.63 -26.19 -0.47
CA GLU A 513 -24.38 -26.69 0.07
C GLU A 513 -24.52 -28.13 0.57
N VAL A 514 -23.52 -28.94 0.26
CA VAL A 514 -23.32 -30.25 0.88
C VAL A 514 -21.89 -30.39 1.35
N THR A 515 -21.71 -30.73 2.61
CA THR A 515 -20.41 -31.01 3.23
C THR A 515 -20.13 -32.51 3.19
N THR A 516 -18.89 -32.87 2.86
CA THR A 516 -18.43 -34.28 2.75
C THR A 516 -19.41 -35.17 1.98
N PRO A 517 -19.61 -34.92 0.67
CA PRO A 517 -20.58 -35.70 -0.12
C PRO A 517 -20.23 -37.18 -0.09
N LYS A 518 -21.22 -38.00 0.10
CA LYS A 518 -21.07 -39.47 0.19
C LYS A 518 -21.15 -40.17 -1.16
N GLN A 519 -21.53 -39.43 -2.19
CA GLN A 519 -21.68 -39.92 -3.56
C GLN A 519 -21.32 -38.82 -4.55
N HIS A 520 -20.95 -39.20 -5.77
CA HIS A 520 -20.62 -38.25 -6.83
C HIS A 520 -21.86 -37.57 -7.43
N GLN A 521 -23.04 -38.12 -7.22
CA GLN A 521 -24.29 -37.52 -7.67
C GLN A 521 -24.78 -36.47 -6.66
N ILE A 522 -25.06 -35.28 -7.14
CA ILE A 522 -25.66 -34.18 -6.38
C ILE A 522 -27.04 -33.89 -6.96
N ASN A 523 -28.05 -33.90 -6.11
CA ASN A 523 -29.42 -33.60 -6.49
C ASN A 523 -29.82 -32.22 -5.99
N THR A 524 -30.26 -31.37 -6.91
CA THR A 524 -30.68 -29.97 -6.66
C THR A 524 -32.07 -29.72 -7.27
N GLU A 525 -32.91 -30.76 -7.40
CA GLU A 525 -34.25 -30.64 -8.02
C GLU A 525 -35.17 -29.62 -7.33
N GLU A 526 -34.92 -29.28 -6.09
CA GLU A 526 -35.68 -28.25 -5.36
C GLU A 526 -35.26 -26.81 -5.71
N MET A 527 -34.21 -26.64 -6.50
CA MET A 527 -33.74 -25.30 -6.89
C MET A 527 -34.60 -24.73 -8.03
N LEU A 528 -34.84 -23.43 -7.99
CA LEU A 528 -35.53 -22.73 -9.08
C LEU A 528 -34.71 -22.80 -10.37
N SER A 529 -35.39 -22.81 -11.50
CA SER A 529 -34.72 -22.73 -12.82
C SER A 529 -33.89 -21.46 -12.91
N GLY A 530 -32.60 -21.58 -13.24
CA GLY A 530 -31.68 -20.45 -13.33
C GLY A 530 -30.28 -20.86 -13.78
N ALA A 531 -29.40 -19.87 -13.91
CA ALA A 531 -27.98 -20.10 -14.11
C ALA A 531 -27.27 -20.05 -12.74
N TYR A 532 -26.39 -21.02 -12.49
CA TYR A 532 -25.67 -21.21 -11.25
C TYR A 532 -24.18 -21.47 -11.53
N ILE A 533 -23.33 -21.22 -10.53
CA ILE A 533 -21.88 -21.44 -10.55
C ILE A 533 -21.50 -22.53 -9.55
#